data_3d80eacc88131911fe5e197e15792fad
#
_entry.id   3d80eacc88131911fe5e197e15792fad
#
_cell.length_a   1.000
_cell.length_b   1.000
_cell.length_c   1.000
_cell.angle_alpha   90.00
_cell.angle_beta   90.00
_cell.angle_gamma   90.00
#
_symmetry.space_group_name_H-M   'P 1'
#
loop_
_entity.id
_entity.type
_entity.pdbx_description
1 polymer ?
#
loop_
_entity_poly.entity_id
_entity_poly.type
_entity_poly.pdbx_seq_one_letter_code
_entity_poly.pdbx_strand_id
1 'polypeptide(L)'
;MNSGKKNKKGNPKSQAPIFKSIKVHKAKLLFFGVLLLAGPAFLLPSCSSEAKEGPESIRNKISEYQEQINELTIKVNELERELEAMGERPANRSRILVNAGELTPRTFHQYRKVSGTVEAVKTATISPETNGQLKEILVRKGEEVRRGQVLARLNTSVIENNMEEVKTSLSLATTVYERQKRLWEQEIGSEIQYLEARNNVNTLQTRLKTLESQLEMAVMKAPFDGFVDETFLKEGELAMPGTPVMNVVNLDEIYINADVSESYLPFVNRGENVILRFPAFPDFEQHIPVHRVGHVINPENRSFRMQLLMENPGGRFKPNMMARISIRTLSKEDALVVPSILIKFDTQGHYVFVARENNGDMVARKAYIERGADGEGLTMIESGLEKGDKVISRGHNRVSDGTLIRIEETKETLADINNR
;
A
#
# COMPACT_ATOMS: atom_id res chain seq x y z
N MET A 1 32.29 4.99 -57.59
CA MET A 1 31.55 4.49 -58.76
C MET A 1 30.25 3.85 -58.29
N ASN A 2 29.22 4.53 -58.62
CA ASN A 2 27.91 4.07 -59.11
C ASN A 2 27.06 3.18 -58.20
N SER A 3 26.01 3.71 -57.76
CA SER A 3 24.63 3.87 -58.26
C SER A 3 23.78 2.78 -57.61
N GLY A 4 22.83 3.01 -56.76
CA GLY A 4 21.61 3.77 -56.98
C GLY A 4 20.46 2.80 -57.19
N LYS A 5 19.51 2.76 -56.22
CA LYS A 5 18.07 2.71 -56.60
C LYS A 5 17.16 2.74 -55.35
N LYS A 6 16.33 3.76 -55.37
CA LYS A 6 15.13 3.95 -54.55
C LYS A 6 14.11 2.84 -54.78
N ASN A 7 13.38 2.43 -53.76
CA ASN A 7 11.98 2.12 -53.95
C ASN A 7 11.14 2.47 -52.71
N LYS A 8 10.17 3.35 -52.97
CA LYS A 8 9.02 3.75 -52.14
C LYS A 8 7.96 2.64 -52.12
N LYS A 9 7.26 2.56 -51.01
CA LYS A 9 5.82 2.23 -50.80
C LYS A 9 5.70 1.56 -49.44
N GLY A 10 4.78 1.87 -48.56
CA GLY A 10 3.58 2.66 -48.57
C GLY A 10 3.01 2.53 -47.14
N ASN A 11 2.51 3.62 -46.62
CA ASN A 11 1.88 3.77 -45.33
C ASN A 11 0.40 3.35 -45.42
N PRO A 12 -0.18 2.59 -44.48
CA PRO A 12 -1.61 2.56 -44.30
C PRO A 12 -2.03 3.39 -43.07
N LYS A 13 -2.86 4.36 -43.37
CA LYS A 13 -3.59 5.26 -42.50
C LYS A 13 -4.46 4.50 -41.51
N SER A 14 -4.32 4.80 -40.22
CA SER A 14 -5.32 4.48 -39.18
C SER A 14 -6.43 5.54 -39.24
N GLN A 15 -7.64 5.08 -39.45
CA GLN A 15 -8.87 5.89 -39.46
C GLN A 15 -9.33 6.08 -38.00
N ALA A 16 -9.47 7.34 -37.61
CA ALA A 16 -10.21 7.73 -36.39
C ALA A 16 -11.71 7.90 -36.73
N PRO A 17 -12.64 7.60 -35.82
CA PRO A 17 -14.06 7.82 -36.07
C PRO A 17 -14.46 9.27 -35.83
N ILE A 18 -15.16 9.83 -36.80
CA ILE A 18 -15.73 11.17 -36.86
C ILE A 18 -16.97 11.24 -35.96
N PHE A 19 -16.94 12.09 -34.92
CA PHE A 19 -18.14 12.51 -34.22
C PHE A 19 -18.88 13.57 -35.02
N LYS A 20 -20.07 13.25 -35.54
CA LYS A 20 -20.99 14.19 -36.18
C LYS A 20 -21.70 15.05 -35.14
N SER A 21 -21.39 16.34 -35.15
CA SER A 21 -22.14 17.42 -34.52
C SER A 21 -23.52 17.58 -35.14
N ILE A 22 -24.58 17.47 -34.35
CA ILE A 22 -25.95 17.81 -34.78
C ILE A 22 -26.23 19.25 -34.36
N LYS A 23 -26.30 20.13 -35.34
CA LYS A 23 -26.83 21.51 -35.24
C LYS A 23 -28.34 21.47 -35.11
N VAL A 24 -28.87 22.00 -34.02
CA VAL A 24 -30.28 22.28 -33.87
C VAL A 24 -30.55 23.66 -34.44
N HIS A 25 -31.39 23.71 -35.50
CA HIS A 25 -31.88 24.91 -36.11
C HIS A 25 -33.05 25.49 -35.26
N LYS A 26 -32.96 26.77 -34.96
CA LYS A 26 -34.09 27.61 -34.54
C LYS A 26 -34.98 27.86 -35.75
N ALA A 27 -36.27 27.51 -35.62
CA ALA A 27 -37.29 28.09 -36.48
C ALA A 27 -38.39 28.71 -35.61
N LYS A 28 -38.49 30.03 -35.72
CA LYS A 28 -39.69 30.82 -35.34
C LYS A 28 -40.70 30.60 -36.45
N LEU A 29 -41.97 30.37 -36.09
CA LEU A 29 -43.07 30.94 -36.85
C LEU A 29 -44.30 31.15 -36.00
N LEU A 30 -44.88 32.27 -36.25
CA LEU A 30 -46.01 32.99 -35.70
C LEU A 30 -47.34 32.46 -36.29
N PHE A 31 -48.43 32.70 -35.57
CA PHE A 31 -49.72 33.25 -35.94
C PHE A 31 -50.97 32.35 -36.07
N PHE A 32 -52.00 32.91 -35.47
CA PHE A 32 -53.47 32.82 -35.70
C PHE A 32 -54.16 31.49 -35.32
N GLY A 33 -55.22 31.46 -34.63
CA GLY A 33 -56.29 32.39 -34.29
C GLY A 33 -57.58 31.61 -34.14
N VAL A 34 -58.35 31.97 -33.14
CA VAL A 34 -59.82 32.01 -33.15
C VAL A 34 -60.65 30.71 -32.91
N LEU A 35 -61.38 30.80 -31.81
CA LEU A 35 -62.85 30.65 -31.60
C LEU A 35 -63.45 29.28 -31.20
N LEU A 36 -63.91 29.29 -29.97
CA LEU A 36 -65.26 28.84 -29.49
C LEU A 36 -65.77 27.44 -29.87
N LEU A 37 -66.01 26.61 -28.85
CA LEU A 37 -67.36 26.22 -28.47
C LEU A 37 -67.40 25.28 -27.27
N ALA A 38 -68.36 25.53 -26.43
CA ALA A 38 -68.64 24.88 -25.16
C ALA A 38 -69.09 23.41 -25.28
N GLY A 39 -68.75 22.62 -24.28
CA GLY A 39 -69.35 21.31 -24.06
C GLY A 39 -68.81 20.64 -22.78
N PRO A 40 -69.62 19.92 -22.03
CA PRO A 40 -69.50 19.86 -20.60
C PRO A 40 -68.62 18.72 -20.06
N ALA A 41 -68.13 18.99 -18.88
CA ALA A 41 -67.66 18.12 -17.80
C ALA A 41 -67.70 16.59 -17.98
N PHE A 42 -66.47 16.00 -17.87
CA PHE A 42 -66.36 14.68 -17.30
C PHE A 42 -65.24 14.73 -16.23
N LEU A 43 -65.68 14.68 -14.97
CA LEU A 43 -64.83 14.51 -13.79
C LEU A 43 -64.26 13.10 -13.81
N LEU A 44 -62.98 12.95 -14.08
CA LEU A 44 -62.23 11.76 -13.70
C LEU A 44 -61.29 12.12 -12.54
N PRO A 45 -61.30 11.39 -11.45
CA PRO A 45 -60.35 11.60 -10.37
C PRO A 45 -58.95 11.13 -10.85
N SER A 46 -58.06 12.07 -11.07
CA SER A 46 -56.65 11.83 -11.24
C SER A 46 -56.10 11.24 -9.91
N CYS A 47 -55.88 9.95 -9.86
CA CYS A 47 -55.00 9.35 -8.87
C CYS A 47 -53.64 9.98 -9.02
N SER A 48 -53.28 10.88 -8.13
CA SER A 48 -51.88 11.29 -7.92
C SER A 48 -51.12 10.09 -7.38
N SER A 49 -50.38 9.45 -8.24
CA SER A 49 -49.31 8.52 -7.80
C SER A 49 -48.32 9.38 -7.01
N GLU A 50 -48.25 9.20 -5.71
CA GLU A 50 -47.13 9.67 -4.90
C GLU A 50 -45.84 9.07 -5.50
N ALA A 51 -45.16 9.88 -6.28
CA ALA A 51 -43.82 9.58 -6.70
C ALA A 51 -42.97 9.45 -5.42
N LYS A 52 -42.48 8.25 -5.13
CA LYS A 52 -41.52 8.02 -4.04
C LYS A 52 -40.35 8.98 -4.25
N GLU A 53 -40.28 9.97 -3.38
CA GLU A 53 -39.18 10.94 -3.37
C GLU A 53 -37.85 10.16 -3.21
N GLY A 54 -36.92 10.40 -4.11
CA GLY A 54 -35.60 9.77 -4.03
C GLY A 54 -34.80 10.28 -2.81
N PRO A 55 -33.79 9.53 -2.35
CA PRO A 55 -32.99 9.89 -1.16
C PRO A 55 -32.39 11.31 -1.24
N GLU A 56 -32.18 11.83 -2.46
CA GLU A 56 -31.58 13.14 -2.70
C GLU A 56 -32.58 14.29 -2.45
N SER A 57 -33.85 14.11 -2.82
CA SER A 57 -34.89 15.09 -2.54
C SER A 57 -35.21 15.19 -1.05
N ILE A 58 -35.13 14.06 -0.34
CA ILE A 58 -35.29 14.03 1.12
C ILE A 58 -34.13 14.75 1.81
N ARG A 59 -32.89 14.57 1.35
CA ARG A 59 -31.70 15.29 1.87
C ARG A 59 -31.83 16.82 1.66
N ASN A 60 -32.29 17.23 0.50
CA ASN A 60 -32.50 18.65 0.20
C ASN A 60 -33.57 19.25 1.11
N LYS A 61 -34.69 18.57 1.33
CA LYS A 61 -35.74 19.01 2.28
C LYS A 61 -35.20 19.05 3.73
N ILE A 62 -34.39 18.10 4.14
CA ILE A 62 -33.75 18.12 5.46
C ILE A 62 -32.86 19.35 5.61
N SER A 63 -32.04 19.67 4.59
CA SER A 63 -31.17 20.84 4.59
C SER A 63 -31.99 22.14 4.65
N GLU A 64 -33.07 22.22 3.87
CA GLU A 64 -33.99 23.39 3.86
C GLU A 64 -34.66 23.58 5.21
N TYR A 65 -35.20 22.52 5.80
CA TYR A 65 -35.78 22.58 7.15
C TYR A 65 -34.76 22.95 8.23
N GLN A 66 -33.52 22.50 8.11
CA GLN A 66 -32.45 22.87 9.03
C GLN A 66 -32.13 24.39 8.92
N GLU A 67 -32.15 24.94 7.73
CA GLU A 67 -31.96 26.38 7.51
C GLU A 67 -33.11 27.18 8.08
N GLN A 68 -34.38 26.78 7.86
CA GLN A 68 -35.57 27.38 8.46
C GLN A 68 -35.56 27.30 9.99
N ILE A 69 -35.14 26.19 10.58
CA ILE A 69 -34.98 26.06 12.03
C ILE A 69 -33.95 27.05 12.57
N ASN A 70 -32.82 27.23 11.86
CA ASN A 70 -31.81 28.20 12.25
C ASN A 70 -32.36 29.66 12.19
N GLU A 71 -33.06 30.00 11.12
CA GLU A 71 -33.65 31.34 10.96
C GLU A 71 -34.69 31.62 12.04
N LEU A 72 -35.59 30.68 12.29
CA LEU A 72 -36.60 30.79 13.35
C LEU A 72 -35.96 30.87 14.74
N THR A 73 -34.86 30.13 14.99
CA THR A 73 -34.15 30.19 16.25
C THR A 73 -33.53 31.56 16.49
N ILE A 74 -32.97 32.17 15.43
CA ILE A 74 -32.45 33.55 15.53
C ILE A 74 -33.56 34.53 15.86
N LYS A 75 -34.72 34.47 15.17
CA LYS A 75 -35.87 35.31 15.44
C LYS A 75 -36.41 35.15 16.87
N VAL A 76 -36.49 33.92 17.37
CA VAL A 76 -36.90 33.65 18.76
C VAL A 76 -35.93 34.30 19.75
N ASN A 77 -34.64 34.19 19.52
CA ASN A 77 -33.61 34.79 20.37
C ASN A 77 -33.67 36.35 20.33
N GLU A 78 -34.01 36.93 19.20
CA GLU A 78 -34.23 38.40 19.08
C GLU A 78 -35.44 38.86 19.87
N LEU A 79 -36.57 38.17 19.70
CA LEU A 79 -37.80 38.48 20.45
C LEU A 79 -37.65 38.26 21.97
N GLU A 80 -36.91 37.26 22.37
CA GLU A 80 -36.57 37.03 23.80
C GLU A 80 -35.72 38.18 24.36
N ARG A 81 -34.77 38.72 23.58
CA ARG A 81 -34.00 39.92 23.96
C ARG A 81 -34.85 41.18 24.08
N GLU A 82 -35.80 41.35 23.16
CA GLU A 82 -36.76 42.47 23.25
C GLU A 82 -37.62 42.36 24.51
N LEU A 83 -38.10 41.17 24.87
CA LEU A 83 -38.86 40.93 26.10
C LEU A 83 -37.99 41.22 27.36
N GLU A 84 -36.72 40.84 27.37
CA GLU A 84 -35.78 41.19 28.43
C GLU A 84 -35.59 42.71 28.58
N ALA A 85 -35.48 43.40 27.46
CA ALA A 85 -35.36 44.89 27.44
C ALA A 85 -36.63 45.60 27.98
N MET A 86 -37.80 44.92 27.86
CA MET A 86 -39.06 45.41 28.43
C MET A 86 -39.25 45.04 29.95
N GLY A 87 -38.24 44.31 30.53
CA GLY A 87 -38.26 43.94 31.95
C GLY A 87 -39.03 42.65 32.28
N GLU A 88 -39.57 41.97 31.28
CA GLU A 88 -40.22 40.69 31.45
C GLU A 88 -39.20 39.51 31.24
N ARG A 89 -38.97 38.70 32.23
CA ARG A 89 -38.20 37.48 32.09
C ARG A 89 -39.07 36.38 31.48
N PRO A 90 -38.74 35.86 30.28
CA PRO A 90 -39.51 34.75 29.67
C PRO A 90 -39.54 33.56 30.66
N ALA A 91 -40.77 33.12 30.98
CA ALA A 91 -41.03 32.11 32.03
C ALA A 91 -40.51 30.70 31.69
N ASN A 92 -40.06 30.46 30.46
CA ASN A 92 -39.65 29.13 30.03
C ASN A 92 -38.55 29.22 28.96
N ARG A 93 -37.32 29.52 29.38
CA ARG A 93 -36.16 29.44 28.45
C ARG A 93 -35.87 27.98 28.13
N SER A 94 -36.20 27.53 26.92
CA SER A 94 -35.85 26.24 26.42
C SER A 94 -34.32 26.13 26.32
N ARG A 95 -33.70 25.41 27.27
CA ARG A 95 -32.27 25.15 27.23
C ARG A 95 -31.99 23.91 26.38
N ILE A 96 -31.15 24.04 25.37
CA ILE A 96 -30.74 22.91 24.55
C ILE A 96 -29.75 22.05 25.34
N LEU A 97 -30.04 20.75 25.48
CA LEU A 97 -29.16 19.80 26.14
C LEU A 97 -27.97 19.49 25.20
N VAL A 98 -26.78 19.71 25.70
CA VAL A 98 -25.51 19.49 24.98
C VAL A 98 -24.51 18.78 25.88
N ASN A 99 -23.57 18.06 25.25
CA ASN A 99 -22.38 17.58 25.94
C ASN A 99 -21.21 18.48 25.58
N ALA A 100 -20.40 18.82 26.54
CA ALA A 100 -19.20 19.63 26.35
C ALA A 100 -18.02 18.96 27.05
N GLY A 101 -16.88 18.93 26.37
CA GLY A 101 -15.64 18.43 26.93
C GLY A 101 -14.63 19.55 27.15
N GLU A 102 -13.92 19.49 28.27
CA GLU A 102 -12.85 20.43 28.57
C GLU A 102 -11.65 20.20 27.65
N LEU A 103 -11.13 21.27 27.08
CA LEU A 103 -9.97 21.24 26.20
C LEU A 103 -8.69 21.15 27.03
N THR A 104 -8.04 20.00 26.98
CA THR A 104 -6.76 19.75 27.66
C THR A 104 -5.65 19.59 26.63
N PRO A 105 -4.46 20.19 26.87
CA PRO A 105 -3.30 19.95 26.04
C PRO A 105 -2.90 18.48 26.03
N ARG A 106 -2.51 17.98 24.87
CA ARG A 106 -2.00 16.61 24.71
C ARG A 106 -1.00 16.52 23.58
N THR A 107 -0.19 15.47 23.56
CA THR A 107 0.70 15.20 22.44
C THR A 107 -0.11 14.88 21.19
N PHE A 108 0.14 15.61 20.11
CA PHE A 108 -0.47 15.41 18.81
C PHE A 108 0.57 14.87 17.84
N HIS A 109 0.21 13.81 17.12
CA HIS A 109 1.01 13.24 16.06
C HIS A 109 0.23 13.30 14.74
N GLN A 110 0.93 13.74 13.70
CA GLN A 110 0.41 13.62 12.34
C GLN A 110 1.15 12.50 11.61
N TYR A 111 0.39 11.61 10.99
CA TYR A 111 0.92 10.52 10.21
C TYR A 111 0.52 10.66 8.73
N ARG A 112 1.47 10.37 7.85
CA ARG A 112 1.21 10.21 6.42
C ARG A 112 1.30 8.75 6.04
N LYS A 113 0.26 8.26 5.37
CA LYS A 113 0.14 6.85 4.98
C LYS A 113 0.73 6.66 3.58
N VAL A 114 1.67 5.74 3.45
CA VAL A 114 2.26 5.31 2.18
C VAL A 114 2.05 3.83 2.00
N SER A 115 1.93 3.39 0.75
CA SER A 115 1.82 1.96 0.42
C SER A 115 3.21 1.38 0.18
N GLY A 116 3.43 0.18 0.68
CA GLY A 116 4.62 -0.61 0.43
C GLY A 116 4.25 -2.00 -0.09
N THR A 117 5.24 -2.70 -0.62
CA THR A 117 5.13 -4.07 -1.12
C THR A 117 6.13 -4.95 -0.40
N VAL A 118 5.70 -6.14 -0.01
CA VAL A 118 6.54 -7.16 0.60
C VAL A 118 7.43 -7.80 -0.48
N GLU A 119 8.73 -7.94 -0.18
CA GLU A 119 9.69 -8.69 -0.98
C GLU A 119 10.46 -9.65 -0.09
N ALA A 120 10.81 -10.82 -0.60
CA ALA A 120 11.69 -11.75 0.10
C ALA A 120 13.12 -11.19 0.15
N VAL A 121 13.80 -11.35 1.29
CA VAL A 121 15.22 -10.94 1.43
C VAL A 121 16.14 -11.76 0.52
N LYS A 122 15.85 -13.04 0.37
CA LYS A 122 16.61 -13.96 -0.48
C LYS A 122 15.70 -14.59 -1.52
N THR A 123 16.00 -14.35 -2.78
CA THR A 123 15.36 -14.99 -3.93
C THR A 123 16.45 -15.46 -4.88
N ALA A 124 16.36 -16.67 -5.37
CA ALA A 124 17.29 -17.20 -6.35
C ALA A 124 16.52 -17.85 -7.51
N THR A 125 16.87 -17.44 -8.70
CA THR A 125 16.48 -18.12 -9.93
C THR A 125 17.49 -19.23 -10.21
N ILE A 126 17.04 -20.46 -10.20
CA ILE A 126 17.87 -21.63 -10.43
C ILE A 126 17.93 -21.91 -11.92
N SER A 127 19.12 -21.95 -12.45
CA SER A 127 19.43 -22.29 -13.85
C SER A 127 20.62 -23.26 -13.88
N PRO A 128 20.74 -24.12 -14.90
CA PRO A 128 21.90 -25.00 -15.03
C PRO A 128 23.15 -24.18 -15.44
N GLU A 129 24.32 -24.69 -15.07
CA GLU A 129 25.62 -24.12 -15.49
C GLU A 129 26.11 -24.67 -16.85
N THR A 130 25.49 -25.74 -17.33
CA THR A 130 25.77 -26.38 -18.62
C THR A 130 24.47 -26.61 -19.39
N ASN A 131 24.56 -26.82 -20.70
CA ASN A 131 23.41 -27.18 -21.52
C ASN A 131 23.12 -28.70 -21.45
N GLY A 132 21.85 -29.04 -21.45
CA GLY A 132 21.39 -30.41 -21.46
C GLY A 132 19.87 -30.54 -21.38
N GLN A 133 19.38 -31.74 -21.66
CA GLN A 133 17.95 -32.04 -21.46
C GLN A 133 17.70 -32.28 -19.98
N LEU A 134 16.62 -31.70 -19.46
CA LEU A 134 16.18 -31.87 -18.06
C LEU A 134 15.70 -33.30 -17.87
N LYS A 135 16.41 -34.06 -17.06
CA LYS A 135 16.14 -35.51 -16.82
C LYS A 135 15.03 -35.69 -15.78
N GLU A 136 15.13 -34.96 -14.68
CA GLU A 136 14.21 -35.08 -13.56
C GLU A 136 14.12 -33.76 -12.76
N ILE A 137 12.96 -33.48 -12.20
CA ILE A 137 12.72 -32.46 -11.20
C ILE A 137 12.30 -33.14 -9.91
N LEU A 138 13.10 -32.98 -8.86
CA LEU A 138 12.98 -33.72 -7.60
C LEU A 138 12.10 -33.03 -6.57
N VAL A 139 11.62 -31.82 -6.87
CA VAL A 139 10.84 -30.97 -5.97
C VAL A 139 9.60 -30.43 -6.65
N ARG A 140 8.61 -30.05 -5.86
CA ARG A 140 7.33 -29.51 -6.35
C ARG A 140 7.18 -28.05 -5.96
N LYS A 141 6.37 -27.32 -6.71
CA LYS A 141 5.96 -25.96 -6.34
C LYS A 141 5.34 -25.94 -4.93
N GLY A 142 5.81 -25.00 -4.07
CA GLY A 142 5.41 -24.87 -2.68
C GLY A 142 6.15 -25.79 -1.70
N GLU A 143 7.04 -26.65 -2.18
CA GLU A 143 7.84 -27.54 -1.33
C GLU A 143 8.97 -26.79 -0.62
N GLU A 144 9.18 -27.13 0.64
CA GLU A 144 10.30 -26.62 1.43
C GLU A 144 11.59 -27.34 1.03
N VAL A 145 12.66 -26.59 0.81
CA VAL A 145 13.96 -27.10 0.40
C VAL A 145 15.07 -26.59 1.32
N ARG A 146 16.12 -27.39 1.49
CA ARG A 146 17.29 -27.05 2.31
C ARG A 146 18.46 -26.67 1.42
N ARG A 147 19.32 -25.81 1.92
CA ARG A 147 20.58 -25.47 1.27
C ARG A 147 21.37 -26.73 0.86
N GLY A 148 21.79 -26.77 -0.42
CA GLY A 148 22.52 -27.90 -1.00
C GLY A 148 21.63 -29.06 -1.46
N GLN A 149 20.33 -29.06 -1.18
CA GLN A 149 19.39 -30.08 -1.68
C GLN A 149 19.34 -30.02 -3.20
N VAL A 150 19.40 -31.19 -3.83
CA VAL A 150 19.25 -31.32 -5.28
C VAL A 150 17.80 -31.06 -5.68
N LEU A 151 17.61 -30.11 -6.57
CA LEU A 151 16.31 -29.69 -7.06
C LEU A 151 15.93 -30.28 -8.40
N ALA A 152 16.93 -30.34 -9.30
CA ALA A 152 16.77 -30.92 -10.64
C ALA A 152 18.12 -31.42 -11.19
N ARG A 153 18.04 -32.26 -12.18
CA ARG A 153 19.25 -32.83 -12.87
C ARG A 153 19.05 -32.82 -14.36
N LEU A 154 20.12 -32.49 -15.08
CA LEU A 154 20.22 -32.74 -16.50
C LEU A 154 20.52 -34.19 -16.80
N ASN A 155 20.39 -34.60 -18.06
CA ASN A 155 20.81 -35.90 -18.51
C ASN A 155 22.34 -35.97 -18.55
N THR A 156 22.92 -36.78 -17.65
CA THR A 156 24.36 -36.92 -17.41
C THR A 156 24.92 -38.25 -17.92
N SER A 157 24.09 -39.06 -18.59
CA SER A 157 24.46 -40.46 -18.95
C SER A 157 25.76 -40.54 -19.76
N VAL A 158 26.05 -39.61 -20.65
CA VAL A 158 27.29 -39.54 -21.41
C VAL A 158 28.49 -39.24 -20.51
N ILE A 159 28.34 -38.31 -19.58
CA ILE A 159 29.39 -37.91 -18.62
C ILE A 159 29.68 -39.09 -17.70
N GLU A 160 28.66 -39.76 -17.18
CA GLU A 160 28.78 -40.93 -16.27
C GLU A 160 29.48 -42.08 -16.96
N ASN A 161 29.15 -42.38 -18.22
CA ASN A 161 29.83 -43.42 -19.00
C ASN A 161 31.34 -43.10 -19.23
N ASN A 162 31.63 -41.84 -19.59
CA ASN A 162 33.01 -41.37 -19.75
C ASN A 162 33.81 -41.44 -18.43
N MET A 163 33.15 -41.12 -17.30
CA MET A 163 33.78 -41.26 -15.98
C MET A 163 34.15 -42.72 -15.66
N GLU A 164 33.28 -43.67 -15.96
CA GLU A 164 33.51 -45.07 -15.74
C GLU A 164 34.68 -45.61 -16.60
N GLU A 165 34.76 -45.19 -17.85
CA GLU A 165 35.89 -45.46 -18.74
C GLU A 165 37.21 -44.94 -18.15
N VAL A 166 37.20 -43.66 -17.71
CA VAL A 166 38.42 -43.06 -17.12
C VAL A 166 38.78 -43.72 -15.79
N LYS A 167 37.83 -44.08 -14.94
CA LYS A 167 38.07 -44.81 -13.70
C LYS A 167 38.72 -46.17 -13.94
N THR A 168 38.22 -46.90 -14.93
CA THR A 168 38.81 -48.21 -15.34
C THR A 168 40.26 -48.03 -15.81
N SER A 169 40.50 -47.03 -16.65
CA SER A 169 41.84 -46.69 -17.15
C SER A 169 42.77 -46.24 -16.02
N LEU A 170 42.29 -45.47 -15.07
CA LEU A 170 43.04 -45.00 -13.91
C LEU A 170 43.41 -46.14 -12.99
N SER A 171 42.52 -47.12 -12.76
CA SER A 171 42.80 -48.33 -11.97
C SER A 171 43.95 -49.13 -12.56
N LEU A 172 43.96 -49.35 -13.88
CA LEU A 172 45.06 -50.01 -14.57
C LEU A 172 46.36 -49.23 -14.47
N ALA A 173 46.29 -47.88 -14.75
CA ALA A 173 47.47 -47.03 -14.68
C ALA A 173 48.08 -46.99 -13.28
N THR A 174 47.23 -46.94 -12.24
CA THR A 174 47.69 -47.02 -10.85
C THR A 174 48.40 -48.31 -10.53
N THR A 175 47.85 -49.42 -11.00
CA THR A 175 48.52 -50.76 -10.81
C THR A 175 49.87 -50.77 -11.48
N VAL A 176 50.01 -50.24 -12.69
CA VAL A 176 51.27 -50.16 -13.41
C VAL A 176 52.24 -49.20 -12.69
N TYR A 177 51.79 -48.05 -12.27
CA TYR A 177 52.60 -47.11 -11.51
C TYR A 177 53.13 -47.68 -10.21
N GLU A 178 52.29 -48.31 -9.41
CA GLU A 178 52.74 -48.99 -8.17
C GLU A 178 53.75 -50.09 -8.38
N ARG A 179 53.64 -50.80 -9.51
CA ARG A 179 54.61 -51.80 -9.90
C ARG A 179 55.94 -51.21 -10.30
N GLN A 180 55.91 -50.15 -11.16
CA GLN A 180 57.11 -49.42 -11.57
C GLN A 180 57.79 -48.74 -10.40
N LYS A 181 57.02 -48.15 -9.48
CA LYS A 181 57.49 -47.51 -8.27
C LYS A 181 58.27 -48.48 -7.38
N ARG A 182 57.75 -49.72 -7.13
CA ARG A 182 58.44 -50.75 -6.34
C ARG A 182 59.71 -51.16 -7.03
N LEU A 183 59.77 -51.36 -8.35
CA LEU A 183 60.97 -51.68 -9.09
C LEU A 183 62.03 -50.59 -9.01
N TRP A 184 61.60 -49.33 -9.14
CA TRP A 184 62.49 -48.21 -9.00
C TRP A 184 63.07 -48.07 -7.58
N GLU A 185 62.26 -48.22 -6.55
CA GLU A 185 62.67 -48.19 -5.16
C GLU A 185 63.67 -49.31 -4.82
N GLN A 186 63.68 -50.40 -5.60
CA GLN A 186 64.63 -51.52 -5.50
C GLN A 186 65.85 -51.34 -6.43
N GLU A 187 66.01 -50.22 -7.06
CA GLU A 187 67.05 -49.94 -8.04
C GLU A 187 67.06 -50.87 -9.27
N ILE A 188 65.92 -51.50 -9.59
CA ILE A 188 65.72 -52.47 -10.67
C ILE A 188 64.89 -51.92 -11.79
N GLY A 189 64.93 -50.71 -12.16
CA GLY A 189 64.05 -50.17 -13.16
C GLY A 189 64.58 -48.90 -13.83
N SER A 190 63.89 -48.48 -14.88
CA SER A 190 64.19 -47.21 -15.52
C SER A 190 63.40 -46.08 -14.87
N GLU A 191 64.13 -45.02 -14.47
CA GLU A 191 63.49 -43.80 -13.96
C GLU A 191 62.44 -43.22 -14.95
N ILE A 192 62.75 -43.25 -16.23
CA ILE A 192 61.83 -42.81 -17.27
C ILE A 192 60.51 -43.59 -17.24
N GLN A 193 60.56 -44.93 -17.10
CA GLN A 193 59.36 -45.78 -17.01
C GLN A 193 58.49 -45.42 -15.77
N TYR A 194 59.18 -45.18 -14.64
CA TYR A 194 58.55 -44.77 -13.41
C TYR A 194 57.84 -43.38 -13.59
N LEU A 195 58.59 -42.42 -14.16
CA LEU A 195 58.04 -41.06 -14.40
C LEU A 195 56.90 -41.07 -15.41
N GLU A 196 56.98 -41.88 -16.47
CA GLU A 196 55.90 -42.04 -17.46
C GLU A 196 54.64 -42.64 -16.82
N ALA A 197 54.80 -43.70 -16.01
CA ALA A 197 53.69 -44.34 -15.30
C ALA A 197 53.03 -43.34 -14.31
N ARG A 198 53.83 -42.58 -13.56
CA ARG A 198 53.35 -41.54 -12.65
C ARG A 198 52.59 -40.44 -13.40
N ASN A 199 53.16 -39.97 -14.52
CA ASN A 199 52.53 -38.94 -15.33
C ASN A 199 51.17 -39.41 -15.90
N ASN A 200 51.08 -40.68 -16.32
CA ASN A 200 49.84 -41.25 -16.83
C ASN A 200 48.74 -41.30 -15.75
N VAL A 201 49.07 -41.69 -14.49
CA VAL A 201 48.14 -41.64 -13.36
C VAL A 201 47.66 -40.21 -13.10
N ASN A 202 48.58 -39.23 -13.03
CA ASN A 202 48.22 -37.81 -12.82
C ASN A 202 47.30 -37.27 -13.90
N THR A 203 47.55 -37.63 -15.18
CA THR A 203 46.72 -37.20 -16.31
C THR A 203 45.32 -37.76 -16.20
N LEU A 204 45.16 -39.05 -15.89
CA LEU A 204 43.85 -39.67 -15.75
C LEU A 204 43.09 -39.14 -14.52
N GLN A 205 43.79 -38.89 -13.40
CA GLN A 205 43.21 -38.23 -12.23
C GLN A 205 42.66 -36.84 -12.56
N THR A 206 43.44 -36.05 -13.28
CA THR A 206 43.02 -34.72 -13.71
C THR A 206 41.81 -34.80 -14.64
N ARG A 207 41.78 -35.76 -15.57
CA ARG A 207 40.67 -36.00 -16.47
C ARG A 207 39.41 -36.42 -15.71
N LEU A 208 39.52 -37.29 -14.72
CA LEU A 208 38.41 -37.71 -13.86
C LEU A 208 37.85 -36.50 -13.10
N LYS A 209 38.72 -35.70 -12.49
CA LYS A 209 38.29 -34.45 -11.82
C LYS A 209 37.55 -33.50 -12.73
N THR A 210 37.98 -33.39 -14.00
CA THR A 210 37.25 -32.54 -14.99
C THR A 210 35.85 -33.07 -15.25
N LEU A 211 35.68 -34.39 -15.41
CA LEU A 211 34.36 -35.00 -15.61
C LEU A 211 33.48 -34.88 -14.37
N GLU A 212 34.05 -34.99 -13.17
CA GLU A 212 33.32 -34.73 -11.90
C GLU A 212 32.82 -33.31 -11.84
N SER A 213 33.63 -32.33 -12.23
CA SER A 213 33.16 -30.90 -12.29
C SER A 213 32.05 -30.72 -13.32
N GLN A 214 32.13 -31.39 -14.50
CA GLN A 214 31.06 -31.33 -15.49
C GLN A 214 29.76 -31.97 -14.98
N LEU A 215 29.86 -33.06 -14.22
CA LEU A 215 28.71 -33.70 -13.55
C LEU A 215 28.08 -32.75 -12.51
N GLU A 216 28.91 -32.04 -11.76
CA GLU A 216 28.42 -31.08 -10.76
C GLU A 216 27.67 -29.92 -11.40
N MET A 217 28.13 -29.38 -12.53
CA MET A 217 27.48 -28.36 -13.31
C MET A 217 26.10 -28.75 -13.86
N ALA A 218 25.84 -30.05 -14.00
CA ALA A 218 24.59 -30.62 -14.48
C ALA A 218 23.55 -30.82 -13.35
N VAL A 219 23.92 -30.58 -12.10
CA VAL A 219 23.05 -30.77 -10.93
C VAL A 219 22.70 -29.42 -10.32
N MET A 220 21.44 -29.10 -10.35
CA MET A 220 20.92 -27.85 -9.77
C MET A 220 20.60 -28.07 -8.29
N LYS A 221 21.16 -27.22 -7.41
CA LYS A 221 21.01 -27.30 -5.95
C LYS A 221 20.44 -26.00 -5.40
N ALA A 222 19.71 -26.05 -4.28
CA ALA A 222 19.24 -24.91 -3.56
C ALA A 222 20.42 -24.14 -2.92
N PRO A 223 20.54 -22.82 -3.14
CA PRO A 223 21.63 -22.00 -2.58
C PRO A 223 21.42 -21.66 -1.09
N PHE A 224 20.18 -21.73 -0.61
CA PHE A 224 19.76 -21.46 0.78
C PHE A 224 18.47 -22.23 1.11
N ASP A 225 18.11 -22.27 2.39
CA ASP A 225 16.84 -22.86 2.86
C ASP A 225 15.67 -21.97 2.44
N GLY A 226 14.57 -22.56 1.96
CA GLY A 226 13.42 -21.80 1.49
C GLY A 226 12.37 -22.68 0.83
N PHE A 227 11.55 -22.07 -0.03
CA PHE A 227 10.45 -22.73 -0.73
C PHE A 227 10.61 -22.58 -2.24
N VAL A 228 10.21 -23.61 -2.97
CA VAL A 228 10.08 -23.54 -4.43
C VAL A 228 8.85 -22.70 -4.77
N ASP A 229 9.06 -21.50 -5.32
CA ASP A 229 7.97 -20.61 -5.68
C ASP A 229 7.34 -21.00 -7.02
N GLU A 230 8.14 -21.11 -8.07
CA GLU A 230 7.68 -21.45 -9.42
C GLU A 230 8.67 -22.36 -10.15
N THR A 231 8.12 -23.24 -11.00
CA THR A 231 8.89 -24.09 -11.91
C THR A 231 8.53 -23.71 -13.33
N PHE A 232 9.53 -23.33 -14.13
CA PHE A 232 9.35 -22.80 -15.49
C PHE A 232 9.49 -23.86 -16.58
N LEU A 233 10.36 -24.87 -16.33
CA LEU A 233 10.63 -25.95 -17.27
C LEU A 233 10.06 -27.27 -16.76
N LYS A 234 9.82 -28.18 -17.70
CA LYS A 234 9.35 -29.54 -17.44
C LYS A 234 10.45 -30.55 -17.78
N GLU A 235 10.32 -31.76 -17.21
CA GLU A 235 11.16 -32.89 -17.58
C GLU A 235 11.09 -33.13 -19.10
N GLY A 236 12.24 -33.43 -19.69
CA GLY A 236 12.40 -33.61 -21.13
C GLY A 236 12.68 -32.32 -21.91
N GLU A 237 12.52 -31.13 -21.36
CA GLU A 237 12.83 -29.88 -22.02
C GLU A 237 14.33 -29.58 -22.00
N LEU A 238 14.80 -28.83 -23.00
CA LEU A 238 16.20 -28.40 -23.09
C LEU A 238 16.42 -27.20 -22.16
N ALA A 239 17.39 -27.34 -21.28
CA ALA A 239 17.82 -26.27 -20.39
C ALA A 239 19.24 -25.80 -20.76
N MET A 240 19.47 -24.49 -20.71
CA MET A 240 20.75 -23.86 -21.06
C MET A 240 21.15 -22.87 -19.94
N PRO A 241 22.45 -22.55 -19.81
CA PRO A 241 22.91 -21.54 -18.86
C PRO A 241 22.12 -20.23 -19.03
N GLY A 242 21.61 -19.71 -17.89
CA GLY A 242 20.77 -18.51 -17.85
C GLY A 242 19.29 -18.74 -18.17
N THR A 243 18.86 -19.94 -18.55
CA THR A 243 17.44 -20.28 -18.69
C THR A 243 16.88 -20.64 -17.30
N PRO A 244 15.87 -19.90 -16.78
CA PRO A 244 15.26 -20.23 -15.51
C PRO A 244 14.59 -21.60 -15.52
N VAL A 245 14.95 -22.45 -14.56
CA VAL A 245 14.29 -23.75 -14.33
C VAL A 245 13.26 -23.62 -13.24
N MET A 246 13.62 -22.97 -12.14
CA MET A 246 12.72 -22.69 -11.02
C MET A 246 13.21 -21.50 -10.19
N ASN A 247 12.32 -20.95 -9.37
CA ASN A 247 12.64 -19.95 -8.35
C ASN A 247 12.59 -20.57 -6.95
N VAL A 248 13.55 -20.20 -6.11
CA VAL A 248 13.57 -20.52 -4.68
C VAL A 248 13.55 -19.21 -3.90
N VAL A 249 12.65 -19.11 -2.91
CA VAL A 249 12.49 -17.95 -2.06
C VAL A 249 12.64 -18.34 -0.59
N ASN A 250 13.35 -17.53 0.19
CA ASN A 250 13.36 -17.63 1.63
C ASN A 250 12.38 -16.61 2.21
N LEU A 251 11.52 -17.05 3.12
CA LEU A 251 10.48 -16.24 3.73
C LEU A 251 10.69 -15.96 5.22
N ASP A 252 11.86 -16.27 5.79
CA ASP A 252 12.15 -16.04 7.21
C ASP A 252 12.22 -14.56 7.54
N GLU A 253 12.81 -13.79 6.62
CA GLU A 253 12.88 -12.33 6.67
C GLU A 253 12.33 -11.75 5.39
N ILE A 254 11.69 -10.62 5.52
CA ILE A 254 11.09 -9.89 4.41
C ILE A 254 11.48 -8.41 4.44
N TYR A 255 11.64 -7.85 3.26
CA TYR A 255 11.66 -6.42 3.07
C TYR A 255 10.26 -5.90 2.79
N ILE A 256 9.95 -4.72 3.31
CA ILE A 256 8.81 -3.94 2.87
C ILE A 256 9.39 -2.70 2.19
N ASN A 257 9.25 -2.64 0.87
CA ASN A 257 9.71 -1.55 0.04
C ASN A 257 8.56 -0.59 -0.24
N ALA A 258 8.79 0.70 -0.01
CA ALA A 258 7.82 1.75 -0.30
C ALA A 258 8.50 2.88 -1.07
N ASP A 259 7.82 3.40 -2.09
CA ASP A 259 8.22 4.59 -2.79
C ASP A 259 7.53 5.80 -2.14
N VAL A 260 8.32 6.65 -1.50
CA VAL A 260 7.88 7.77 -0.66
C VAL A 260 8.18 9.08 -1.38
N SER A 261 7.19 9.99 -1.43
CA SER A 261 7.39 11.31 -2.06
C SER A 261 8.56 12.07 -1.43
N GLU A 262 9.35 12.77 -2.25
CA GLU A 262 10.48 13.59 -1.82
C GLU A 262 10.11 14.63 -0.75
N SER A 263 8.86 15.09 -0.73
CA SER A 263 8.36 16.03 0.29
C SER A 263 8.41 15.48 1.72
N TYR A 264 8.50 14.15 1.89
CA TYR A 264 8.60 13.50 3.18
C TYR A 264 10.03 13.13 3.57
N LEU A 265 11.03 13.44 2.73
CA LEU A 265 12.43 13.15 2.99
C LEU A 265 12.95 13.67 4.35
N PRO A 266 12.56 14.88 4.82
CA PRO A 266 13.00 15.38 6.13
C PRO A 266 12.51 14.54 7.32
N PHE A 267 11.45 13.73 7.14
CA PHE A 267 10.80 12.94 8.19
C PHE A 267 11.14 11.46 8.13
N VAL A 268 11.96 11.03 7.17
CA VAL A 268 12.31 9.61 6.98
C VAL A 268 13.82 9.43 7.09
N ASN A 269 14.26 9.01 8.27
CA ASN A 269 15.66 8.72 8.54
C ASN A 269 15.84 7.24 8.88
N ARG A 270 17.03 6.70 8.61
CA ARG A 270 17.39 5.36 9.06
C ARG A 270 17.27 5.26 10.59
N GLY A 271 16.57 4.23 11.07
CA GLY A 271 16.29 4.03 12.50
C GLY A 271 15.05 4.76 13.02
N GLU A 272 14.42 5.65 12.23
CA GLU A 272 13.14 6.27 12.59
C GLU A 272 12.04 5.22 12.61
N ASN A 273 11.22 5.22 13.67
CA ASN A 273 10.12 4.26 13.80
C ASN A 273 8.91 4.68 12.95
N VAL A 274 8.41 3.75 12.17
CA VAL A 274 7.17 3.86 11.40
C VAL A 274 6.18 2.79 11.87
N ILE A 275 4.89 3.05 11.67
CA ILE A 275 3.84 2.07 11.99
C ILE A 275 3.53 1.28 10.72
N LEU A 276 3.69 -0.04 10.81
CA LEU A 276 3.40 -0.98 9.74
C LEU A 276 2.10 -1.71 10.02
N ARG A 277 1.22 -1.74 9.02
CA ARG A 277 -0.04 -2.50 9.03
C ARG A 277 -0.20 -3.24 7.70
N PHE A 278 -0.88 -4.38 7.74
CA PHE A 278 -1.25 -5.12 6.54
C PHE A 278 -2.77 -5.13 6.39
N PRO A 279 -3.35 -4.63 5.29
CA PRO A 279 -4.80 -4.67 5.06
C PRO A 279 -5.39 -6.08 5.13
N ALA A 280 -4.59 -7.10 4.75
CA ALA A 280 -4.98 -8.51 4.84
C ALA A 280 -5.03 -9.04 6.30
N PHE A 281 -4.43 -8.33 7.25
CA PHE A 281 -4.37 -8.69 8.68
C PHE A 281 -4.67 -7.44 9.52
N PRO A 282 -5.95 -7.07 9.69
CA PRO A 282 -6.35 -5.81 10.34
C PRO A 282 -5.83 -5.65 11.78
N ASP A 283 -5.71 -6.77 12.51
CA ASP A 283 -5.24 -6.79 13.89
C ASP A 283 -3.72 -6.69 14.03
N PHE A 284 -2.99 -6.73 12.89
CA PHE A 284 -1.54 -6.62 12.91
C PHE A 284 -1.11 -5.16 12.80
N GLU A 285 -0.46 -4.70 13.84
CA GLU A 285 0.20 -3.41 13.90
C GLU A 285 1.57 -3.58 14.54
N GLN A 286 2.60 -3.06 13.93
CA GLN A 286 3.95 -3.12 14.45
C GLN A 286 4.71 -1.82 14.22
N HIS A 287 5.43 -1.35 15.24
CA HIS A 287 6.41 -0.27 15.14
C HIS A 287 7.74 -0.85 14.66
N ILE A 288 8.20 -0.42 13.50
CA ILE A 288 9.42 -0.95 12.87
C ILE A 288 10.33 0.22 12.52
N PRO A 289 11.63 0.12 12.81
CA PRO A 289 12.60 1.12 12.36
C PRO A 289 12.83 1.04 10.85
N VAL A 290 13.01 2.19 10.23
CA VAL A 290 13.43 2.28 8.83
C VAL A 290 14.82 1.65 8.70
N HIS A 291 14.91 0.59 7.91
CA HIS A 291 16.16 -0.15 7.67
C HIS A 291 17.09 0.64 6.73
N ARG A 292 16.53 1.15 5.63
CA ARG A 292 17.29 1.89 4.62
C ARG A 292 16.43 2.96 3.95
N VAL A 293 17.06 4.09 3.65
CA VAL A 293 16.51 5.17 2.81
C VAL A 293 17.35 5.24 1.54
N GLY A 294 16.72 5.25 0.39
CA GLY A 294 17.37 5.36 -0.91
C GLY A 294 18.02 6.75 -1.08
N HIS A 295 19.20 6.77 -1.65
CA HIS A 295 19.95 8.01 -1.89
C HIS A 295 19.62 8.70 -3.22
N VAL A 296 18.80 8.06 -4.06
CA VAL A 296 18.43 8.56 -5.38
C VAL A 296 16.92 8.76 -5.43
N ILE A 297 16.52 9.93 -5.91
CA ILE A 297 15.12 10.25 -6.18
C ILE A 297 14.80 9.81 -7.61
N ASN A 298 13.75 9.03 -7.78
CA ASN A 298 13.23 8.67 -9.09
C ASN A 298 12.62 9.92 -9.75
N PRO A 299 13.14 10.38 -10.91
CA PRO A 299 12.69 11.61 -11.55
C PRO A 299 11.28 11.50 -12.15
N GLU A 300 10.78 10.29 -12.43
CA GLU A 300 9.48 10.08 -13.07
C GLU A 300 8.32 10.35 -12.10
N ASN A 301 8.47 9.92 -10.83
CA ASN A 301 7.42 10.02 -9.82
C ASN A 301 7.80 10.85 -8.59
N ARG A 302 9.00 11.48 -8.59
CA ARG A 302 9.50 12.30 -7.49
C ARG A 302 9.46 11.57 -6.15
N SER A 303 9.88 10.30 -6.12
CA SER A 303 9.93 9.48 -4.92
C SER A 303 11.33 8.94 -4.63
N PHE A 304 11.59 8.64 -3.37
CA PHE A 304 12.73 7.86 -2.93
C PHE A 304 12.25 6.53 -2.34
N ARG A 305 13.10 5.51 -2.41
CA ARG A 305 12.78 4.19 -1.87
C ARG A 305 13.10 4.12 -0.38
N MET A 306 12.09 3.78 0.41
CA MET A 306 12.23 3.43 1.82
C MET A 306 12.07 1.91 1.97
N GLN A 307 12.94 1.29 2.76
CA GLN A 307 12.94 -0.14 3.01
C GLN A 307 12.86 -0.42 4.52
N LEU A 308 11.93 -1.26 4.90
CA LEU A 308 11.84 -1.83 6.24
C LEU A 308 12.29 -3.30 6.17
N LEU A 309 12.86 -3.82 7.26
CA LEU A 309 13.23 -5.22 7.42
C LEU A 309 12.43 -5.79 8.58
N MET A 310 11.81 -6.94 8.37
CA MET A 310 10.98 -7.61 9.37
C MET A 310 11.19 -9.12 9.32
N GLU A 311 11.26 -9.74 10.50
CA GLU A 311 11.14 -11.19 10.63
C GLU A 311 9.71 -11.63 10.26
N ASN A 312 9.60 -12.79 9.65
CA ASN A 312 8.33 -13.34 9.16
C ASN A 312 8.11 -14.78 9.64
N PRO A 313 7.92 -14.98 10.94
CA PRO A 313 7.78 -16.32 11.50
C PRO A 313 6.60 -17.07 10.86
N GLY A 314 6.89 -18.30 10.41
CA GLY A 314 5.92 -19.15 9.74
C GLY A 314 5.52 -18.69 8.33
N GLY A 315 6.26 -17.79 7.71
CA GLY A 315 6.02 -17.35 6.34
C GLY A 315 4.63 -16.72 6.12
N ARG A 316 4.08 -16.05 7.14
CA ARG A 316 2.74 -15.47 7.15
C ARG A 316 2.57 -14.40 6.08
N PHE A 317 3.56 -13.54 5.94
CA PHE A 317 3.55 -12.45 4.97
C PHE A 317 4.23 -12.93 3.68
N LYS A 318 3.52 -12.87 2.59
CA LYS A 318 3.96 -13.39 1.30
C LYS A 318 4.51 -12.26 0.40
N PRO A 319 5.48 -12.54 -0.47
CA PRO A 319 5.91 -11.57 -1.48
C PRO A 319 4.73 -10.99 -2.26
N ASN A 320 4.85 -9.74 -2.68
CA ASN A 320 3.84 -8.95 -3.37
C ASN A 320 2.61 -8.57 -2.52
N MET A 321 2.55 -8.92 -1.24
CA MET A 321 1.51 -8.39 -0.36
C MET A 321 1.66 -6.89 -0.18
N MET A 322 0.51 -6.18 -0.19
CA MET A 322 0.46 -4.76 0.13
C MET A 322 0.61 -4.55 1.64
N ALA A 323 1.48 -3.62 1.98
CA ALA A 323 1.64 -3.08 3.33
C ALA A 323 1.25 -1.60 3.36
N ARG A 324 0.75 -1.12 4.50
CA ARG A 324 0.50 0.29 4.75
C ARG A 324 1.45 0.78 5.83
N ILE A 325 2.22 1.79 5.51
CA ILE A 325 3.23 2.38 6.38
C ILE A 325 2.76 3.78 6.76
N SER A 326 2.73 4.08 8.07
CA SER A 326 2.41 5.41 8.56
C SER A 326 3.69 6.08 9.05
N ILE A 327 4.08 7.15 8.36
CA ILE A 327 5.27 7.97 8.63
C ILE A 327 4.83 9.15 9.49
N ARG A 328 5.48 9.37 10.64
CA ARG A 328 5.22 10.52 11.49
C ARG A 328 5.85 11.78 10.89
N THR A 329 5.00 12.74 10.48
CA THR A 329 5.45 14.01 9.86
C THR A 329 5.43 15.18 10.83
N LEU A 330 4.67 15.08 11.92
CA LEU A 330 4.63 16.08 12.96
C LEU A 330 4.45 15.41 14.33
N SER A 331 5.17 15.91 15.32
CA SER A 331 4.95 15.63 16.72
C SER A 331 4.98 16.96 17.48
N LYS A 332 3.89 17.31 18.16
CA LYS A 332 3.81 18.52 18.97
C LYS A 332 3.27 18.15 20.35
N GLU A 333 4.07 18.38 21.36
CA GLU A 333 3.66 18.28 22.75
C GLU A 333 2.77 19.49 23.10
N ASP A 334 1.91 19.32 24.09
CA ASP A 334 1.01 20.38 24.59
C ASP A 334 0.12 21.02 23.51
N ALA A 335 -0.26 20.28 22.47
CA ALA A 335 -1.17 20.76 21.44
C ALA A 335 -2.63 20.75 21.91
N LEU A 336 -3.35 21.82 21.62
CA LEU A 336 -4.80 21.83 21.75
C LEU A 336 -5.42 21.20 20.51
N VAL A 337 -6.22 20.16 20.70
CA VAL A 337 -6.80 19.40 19.58
C VAL A 337 -8.30 19.19 19.79
N VAL A 338 -9.04 19.30 18.71
CA VAL A 338 -10.48 19.03 18.68
C VAL A 338 -10.82 18.00 17.61
N PRO A 339 -11.85 17.18 17.78
CA PRO A 339 -12.37 16.34 16.72
C PRO A 339 -12.72 17.19 15.48
N SER A 340 -12.18 16.83 14.31
CA SER A 340 -12.37 17.61 13.07
C SER A 340 -13.84 17.78 12.69
N ILE A 341 -14.69 16.84 13.10
CA ILE A 341 -16.14 16.86 12.87
C ILE A 341 -16.85 18.01 13.60
N LEU A 342 -16.26 18.57 14.66
CA LEU A 342 -16.83 19.68 15.43
C LEU A 342 -16.55 21.04 14.82
N ILE A 343 -15.58 21.10 13.89
CA ILE A 343 -15.17 22.34 13.23
C ILE A 343 -16.17 22.67 12.14
N LYS A 344 -16.75 23.85 12.23
CA LYS A 344 -17.66 24.43 11.24
C LYS A 344 -17.00 25.59 10.53
N PHE A 345 -17.61 26.02 9.45
CA PHE A 345 -17.13 27.14 8.63
C PHE A 345 -18.28 28.09 8.30
N ASP A 346 -18.00 29.39 8.36
CA ASP A 346 -18.90 30.45 7.86
C ASP A 346 -18.08 31.54 7.14
N THR A 347 -18.71 32.66 6.81
CA THR A 347 -18.08 33.76 6.09
C THR A 347 -16.93 34.45 6.84
N GLN A 348 -16.83 34.26 8.16
CA GLN A 348 -15.74 34.77 9.00
C GLN A 348 -14.60 33.79 9.21
N GLY A 349 -14.81 32.50 8.93
CA GLY A 349 -13.78 31.49 9.03
C GLY A 349 -14.23 30.21 9.71
N HIS A 350 -13.24 29.43 10.18
CA HIS A 350 -13.49 28.20 10.93
C HIS A 350 -13.83 28.51 12.38
N TYR A 351 -14.80 27.80 12.95
CA TYR A 351 -15.21 27.97 14.32
C TYR A 351 -15.66 26.64 14.95
N VAL A 352 -15.64 26.60 16.28
CA VAL A 352 -16.29 25.58 17.09
C VAL A 352 -17.25 26.25 18.07
N PHE A 353 -18.21 25.48 18.58
CA PHE A 353 -19.03 25.98 19.69
C PHE A 353 -18.39 25.67 21.03
N VAL A 354 -18.25 26.69 21.86
CA VAL A 354 -17.80 26.57 23.26
C VAL A 354 -18.95 26.96 24.19
N ALA A 355 -19.01 26.26 25.33
CA ALA A 355 -19.95 26.61 26.38
C ALA A 355 -19.30 27.68 27.30
N ARG A 356 -19.92 28.85 27.37
CA ARG A 356 -19.46 29.94 28.25
C ARG A 356 -20.59 30.40 29.15
N GLU A 357 -20.24 30.85 30.33
CA GLU A 357 -21.19 31.48 31.26
C GLU A 357 -21.44 32.94 30.82
N ASN A 358 -22.72 33.34 30.77
CA ASN A 358 -23.15 34.69 30.49
C ASN A 358 -24.31 35.05 31.42
N ASN A 359 -24.09 35.98 32.33
CA ASN A 359 -25.09 36.45 33.34
C ASN A 359 -25.76 35.34 34.15
N GLY A 360 -24.98 34.31 34.52
CA GLY A 360 -25.48 33.16 35.30
C GLY A 360 -26.14 32.06 34.47
N ASP A 361 -26.26 32.21 33.17
CA ASP A 361 -26.72 31.18 32.24
C ASP A 361 -25.59 30.65 31.36
N MET A 362 -25.62 29.33 31.09
CA MET A 362 -24.68 28.71 30.12
C MET A 362 -25.20 28.94 28.70
N VAL A 363 -24.34 29.50 27.84
CA VAL A 363 -24.64 29.79 26.45
C VAL A 363 -23.60 29.13 25.52
N ALA A 364 -24.07 28.72 24.33
CA ALA A 364 -23.17 28.33 23.24
C ALA A 364 -22.61 29.57 22.57
N ARG A 365 -21.29 29.67 22.41
CA ARG A 365 -20.64 30.78 21.70
C ARG A 365 -19.78 30.22 20.60
N LYS A 366 -19.77 30.90 19.43
CA LYS A 366 -18.81 30.65 18.38
C LYS A 366 -17.43 31.12 18.84
N ALA A 367 -16.46 30.18 18.87
CA ALA A 367 -15.05 30.50 18.99
C ALA A 367 -14.41 30.31 17.62
N TYR A 368 -13.96 31.38 16.99
CA TYR A 368 -13.24 31.34 15.71
C TYR A 368 -11.82 30.84 15.96
N ILE A 369 -11.37 29.94 15.11
CA ILE A 369 -10.11 29.21 15.30
C ILE A 369 -9.24 29.27 14.05
N GLU A 370 -7.94 29.28 14.25
CA GLU A 370 -6.97 28.96 13.22
C GLU A 370 -6.64 27.47 13.31
N ARG A 371 -6.84 26.78 12.17
CA ARG A 371 -6.57 25.34 12.06
C ARG A 371 -5.10 25.12 11.76
N GLY A 372 -4.48 24.24 12.53
CA GLY A 372 -3.18 23.66 12.23
C GLY A 372 -3.29 22.33 11.49
N ALA A 373 -2.42 21.41 11.84
CA ALA A 373 -2.32 20.08 11.22
C ALA A 373 -3.52 19.18 11.58
N ASP A 374 -3.97 18.40 10.57
CA ASP A 374 -5.00 17.38 10.74
C ASP A 374 -4.37 15.99 10.83
N GLY A 375 -4.87 15.15 11.75
CA GLY A 375 -4.40 13.76 11.89
C GLY A 375 -5.41 12.90 12.67
N GLU A 376 -5.69 11.70 12.19
CA GLU A 376 -6.54 10.69 12.85
C GLU A 376 -7.92 11.21 13.31
N GLY A 377 -8.54 12.07 12.47
CA GLY A 377 -9.86 12.65 12.76
C GLY A 377 -9.83 13.81 13.78
N LEU A 378 -8.65 14.26 14.15
CA LEU A 378 -8.41 15.39 15.03
C LEU A 378 -7.75 16.52 14.26
N THR A 379 -8.07 17.74 14.64
CA THR A 379 -7.41 18.95 14.13
C THR A 379 -6.71 19.65 15.28
N MET A 380 -5.45 19.96 15.10
CA MET A 380 -4.70 20.82 16.00
C MET A 380 -5.20 22.27 15.84
N ILE A 381 -5.32 22.98 16.94
CA ILE A 381 -5.75 24.39 16.96
C ILE A 381 -4.52 25.24 17.24
N GLU A 382 -4.24 26.18 16.35
CA GLU A 382 -3.10 27.10 16.47
C GLU A 382 -3.47 28.33 17.31
N SER A 383 -4.69 28.84 17.14
CA SER A 383 -5.20 29.96 17.90
C SER A 383 -6.74 29.93 17.99
N GLY A 384 -7.31 30.72 18.91
CA GLY A 384 -8.75 30.91 19.08
C GLY A 384 -9.40 30.07 20.17
N LEU A 385 -8.64 29.12 20.78
CA LEU A 385 -9.07 28.37 21.97
C LEU A 385 -7.96 28.36 23.02
N GLU A 386 -8.37 28.25 24.28
CA GLU A 386 -7.48 28.16 25.42
C GLU A 386 -7.66 26.85 26.19
N LYS A 387 -6.63 26.45 26.95
CA LYS A 387 -6.74 25.35 27.88
C LYS A 387 -7.88 25.61 28.89
N GLY A 388 -8.78 24.62 29.05
CA GLY A 388 -9.94 24.73 29.94
C GLY A 388 -11.22 25.16 29.21
N ASP A 389 -11.17 25.62 27.96
CA ASP A 389 -12.37 25.90 27.17
C ASP A 389 -13.24 24.63 27.05
N LYS A 390 -14.56 24.79 27.30
CA LYS A 390 -15.52 23.68 27.19
C LYS A 390 -16.08 23.61 25.77
N VAL A 391 -15.52 22.75 24.93
CA VAL A 391 -15.96 22.57 23.54
C VAL A 391 -17.20 21.67 23.50
N ILE A 392 -18.25 22.14 22.82
CA ILE A 392 -19.50 21.39 22.67
C ILE A 392 -19.29 20.23 21.68
N SER A 393 -19.38 19.02 22.18
CA SER A 393 -19.12 17.78 21.44
C SER A 393 -20.38 17.16 20.84
N ARG A 394 -21.47 17.10 21.59
CA ARG A 394 -22.78 16.64 21.12
C ARG A 394 -23.81 17.77 21.18
N GLY A 395 -24.74 17.79 20.23
CA GLY A 395 -25.72 18.85 20.11
C GLY A 395 -25.19 20.12 19.41
N HIS A 396 -23.93 20.14 18.98
CA HIS A 396 -23.30 21.27 18.26
C HIS A 396 -24.02 21.64 16.95
N ASN A 397 -24.86 20.75 16.37
CA ASN A 397 -25.68 21.03 15.21
C ASN A 397 -27.05 21.64 15.54
N ARG A 398 -27.40 21.68 16.84
CA ARG A 398 -28.70 22.19 17.33
C ARG A 398 -28.59 23.56 18.00
N VAL A 399 -27.36 24.08 18.11
CA VAL A 399 -27.10 25.37 18.76
C VAL A 399 -26.61 26.38 17.73
N SER A 400 -26.95 27.63 17.99
CA SER A 400 -26.46 28.83 17.30
C SER A 400 -25.73 29.73 18.30
N ASP A 401 -25.05 30.76 17.83
CA ASP A 401 -24.39 31.73 18.73
C ASP A 401 -25.39 32.38 19.69
N GLY A 402 -25.09 32.35 20.99
CA GLY A 402 -25.95 32.86 22.04
C GLY A 402 -27.06 31.93 22.50
N THR A 403 -27.19 30.73 21.98
CA THR A 403 -28.23 29.77 22.39
C THR A 403 -28.01 29.33 23.83
N LEU A 404 -29.07 29.37 24.66
CA LEU A 404 -29.06 28.85 26.02
C LEU A 404 -28.91 27.37 26.00
N ILE A 405 -27.95 26.85 26.79
CA ILE A 405 -27.63 25.44 26.83
C ILE A 405 -27.69 24.89 28.28
N ARG A 406 -27.90 23.60 28.39
CA ARG A 406 -27.66 22.84 29.60
C ARG A 406 -26.63 21.77 29.30
N ILE A 407 -25.51 21.80 30.03
CA ILE A 407 -24.47 20.79 29.87
C ILE A 407 -24.90 19.53 30.62
N GLU A 408 -24.91 18.41 29.89
CA GLU A 408 -25.01 17.08 30.49
C GLU A 408 -23.60 16.62 30.85
N GLU A 409 -23.37 16.37 32.13
CA GLU A 409 -22.07 15.86 32.61
C GLU A 409 -21.88 14.44 32.07
N THR A 410 -21.10 14.28 31.01
CA THR A 410 -20.66 12.98 30.53
C THR A 410 -19.19 12.82 30.89
N LYS A 411 -18.81 11.67 31.41
CA LYS A 411 -17.39 11.31 31.65
C LYS A 411 -16.58 11.10 30.37
N GLU A 412 -17.19 11.31 29.19
CA GLU A 412 -16.50 11.19 27.89
C GLU A 412 -15.61 12.40 27.67
N THR A 413 -14.32 12.16 27.45
CA THR A 413 -13.37 13.20 27.01
C THR A 413 -13.59 13.52 25.53
N LEU A 414 -13.12 14.69 25.08
CA LEU A 414 -13.14 15.04 23.64
C LEU A 414 -12.41 14.01 22.76
N ALA A 415 -11.51 13.23 23.35
CA ALA A 415 -10.77 12.17 22.68
C ALA A 415 -11.63 10.95 22.33
N ASP A 416 -12.63 10.63 23.17
CA ASP A 416 -13.43 9.41 23.02
C ASP A 416 -14.45 9.50 21.87
N ILE A 417 -14.72 10.71 21.38
CA ILE A 417 -15.68 10.95 20.30
C ILE A 417 -15.17 10.43 18.96
N ASN A 418 -13.86 10.33 18.81
CA ASN A 418 -13.23 9.93 17.55
C ASN A 418 -13.12 8.39 17.37
N ASN A 419 -13.39 7.61 18.41
CA ASN A 419 -13.28 6.15 18.40
C ASN A 419 -14.60 5.43 18.08
N ARG A 420 -15.63 6.16 17.61
CA ARG A 420 -16.91 5.65 17.13
C ARG A 420 -17.11 6.02 15.66
#